data_ca35652b75f9056a0f66579459b5a732
#
_entry.id   ca35652b75f9056a0f66579459b5a732
#
_cell.length_a   1.000
_cell.length_b   1.000
_cell.length_c   1.000
_cell.angle_alpha   90.00
_cell.angle_beta   90.00
_cell.angle_gamma   90.00
#
_symmetry.space_group_name_H-M   'P 1'
#
loop_
_entity.id
_entity.type
_entity.pdbx_description
1 polymer ?
#
loop_
_entity_poly.entity_id
_entity_poly.type
_entity_poly.pdbx_seq_one_letter_code
_entity_poly.pdbx_strand_id
1 'polypeptide(L)'
;MLFGVKRPAITKHIRNIFATHELDEIAVCSILERTASDGKTYMTQFYNLDMILSVGYRVNSKNAILFRRWANGVLKEYLLKGYAVNNRFIAIENQLKEQRQILDAHEKKIDFFVRTSLPPVEGVFFDGQIFDAYVFVTDLIRAAKRRLVLIDNYVDESVLVMLSKRASGVTAEIRTGKLSEQLKLDIQKHNSQYDPVSVVRTQNIHDRFLIVDGDVYHIGASLKDLGRKLFAFSRMSVPVEMLLPEQ
;
A
#
# COMPACT_ATOMS: atom_id res chain seq x y z
N MET A 1 -34.45 0.04 -50.17
CA MET A 1 -35.19 1.21 -49.64
C MET A 1 -35.53 0.96 -48.18
N LEU A 2 -35.01 1.79 -47.26
CA LEU A 2 -35.19 1.58 -45.81
C LEU A 2 -36.69 1.50 -45.40
N PHE A 3 -37.49 2.44 -45.81
CA PHE A 3 -38.90 2.51 -45.39
C PHE A 3 -39.91 1.94 -46.40
N GLY A 4 -39.46 1.38 -47.53
CA GLY A 4 -40.31 0.75 -48.54
C GLY A 4 -41.30 1.72 -49.23
N VAL A 5 -41.02 3.00 -49.22
CA VAL A 5 -41.85 4.05 -49.87
C VAL A 5 -41.06 4.79 -50.97
N LYS A 6 -41.75 5.34 -51.93
CA LYS A 6 -41.16 6.09 -53.03
C LYS A 6 -40.57 7.43 -52.57
N ARG A 7 -39.53 7.93 -53.28
CA ARG A 7 -38.85 9.19 -53.00
C ARG A 7 -39.77 10.41 -52.74
N PRO A 8 -40.85 10.65 -53.53
CA PRO A 8 -41.71 11.79 -53.26
C PRO A 8 -42.37 11.82 -51.88
N ALA A 9 -42.71 10.62 -51.33
CA ALA A 9 -43.27 10.51 -50.01
C ALA A 9 -42.25 10.91 -48.92
N ILE A 10 -41.01 10.46 -49.06
CA ILE A 10 -39.90 10.84 -48.15
C ILE A 10 -39.66 12.34 -48.24
N THR A 11 -39.57 12.91 -49.43
CA THR A 11 -39.35 14.36 -49.62
C THR A 11 -40.46 15.19 -48.95
N LYS A 12 -41.72 14.75 -49.00
CA LYS A 12 -42.84 15.42 -48.31
C LYS A 12 -42.63 15.38 -46.80
N HIS A 13 -42.23 14.28 -46.22
CA HIS A 13 -41.96 14.20 -44.76
C HIS A 13 -40.79 15.09 -44.35
N ILE A 14 -39.70 15.11 -45.11
CA ILE A 14 -38.52 15.96 -44.85
C ILE A 14 -38.95 17.45 -44.86
N ARG A 15 -39.71 17.89 -45.87
CA ARG A 15 -40.22 19.26 -45.92
C ARG A 15 -41.08 19.63 -44.67
N ASN A 16 -41.95 18.69 -44.25
CA ASN A 16 -42.75 18.89 -43.07
C ASN A 16 -41.93 18.98 -41.77
N ILE A 17 -40.88 18.20 -41.66
CA ILE A 17 -39.94 18.23 -40.52
C ILE A 17 -39.29 19.61 -40.40
N PHE A 18 -38.80 20.17 -41.50
CA PHE A 18 -38.23 21.50 -41.55
C PHE A 18 -39.29 22.58 -41.31
N ALA A 19 -40.45 22.45 -41.95
CA ALA A 19 -41.56 23.45 -41.78
C ALA A 19 -42.08 23.51 -40.34
N THR A 20 -41.98 22.43 -39.57
CA THR A 20 -42.39 22.38 -38.15
C THR A 20 -41.24 22.71 -37.20
N HIS A 21 -40.06 23.04 -37.70
CA HIS A 21 -38.84 23.29 -36.93
C HIS A 21 -38.46 22.12 -35.97
N GLU A 22 -38.83 20.88 -36.35
CA GLU A 22 -38.45 19.71 -35.57
C GLU A 22 -36.95 19.47 -35.65
N LEU A 23 -36.34 19.73 -36.82
CA LEU A 23 -34.88 19.66 -37.06
C LEU A 23 -34.44 20.93 -37.82
N ASP A 24 -33.19 21.35 -37.55
CA ASP A 24 -32.55 22.42 -38.29
C ASP A 24 -31.87 21.84 -39.54
N GLU A 25 -32.16 22.40 -40.71
CA GLU A 25 -31.64 21.93 -41.99
C GLU A 25 -30.10 21.97 -42.02
N ILE A 26 -29.45 22.99 -41.46
CA ILE A 26 -28.01 23.13 -41.45
C ILE A 26 -27.34 22.03 -40.59
N ALA A 27 -28.03 21.62 -39.53
CA ALA A 27 -27.51 20.62 -38.60
C ALA A 27 -27.65 19.18 -39.14
N VAL A 28 -28.62 18.90 -40.02
CA VAL A 28 -28.98 17.51 -40.42
C VAL A 28 -28.78 17.21 -41.88
N CYS A 29 -28.46 18.20 -42.74
CA CYS A 29 -28.29 18.07 -44.17
C CYS A 29 -26.91 18.46 -44.63
N SER A 30 -26.31 17.66 -45.49
CA SER A 30 -25.06 17.96 -46.20
C SER A 30 -25.25 17.75 -47.71
N ILE A 31 -24.69 18.66 -48.51
CA ILE A 31 -24.67 18.55 -49.95
C ILE A 31 -23.33 17.99 -50.41
N LEU A 32 -23.35 16.81 -50.96
CA LEU A 32 -22.11 16.12 -51.40
C LEU A 32 -22.19 15.80 -52.92
N GLU A 33 -21.02 15.81 -53.55
CA GLU A 33 -20.91 15.36 -54.93
C GLU A 33 -21.03 13.81 -55.01
N ARG A 34 -21.88 13.37 -55.93
CA ARG A 34 -22.02 11.93 -56.24
C ARG A 34 -21.86 11.68 -57.71
N THR A 35 -20.91 10.83 -58.08
CA THR A 35 -20.79 10.36 -59.44
C THR A 35 -21.80 9.21 -59.65
N ALA A 36 -22.68 9.39 -60.66
CA ALA A 36 -23.68 8.38 -61.05
C ALA A 36 -23.04 7.32 -62.00
N SER A 37 -23.79 6.25 -62.26
CA SER A 37 -23.34 5.17 -63.17
C SER A 37 -23.14 5.61 -64.62
N ASP A 38 -23.65 6.78 -65.01
CA ASP A 38 -23.42 7.41 -66.27
C ASP A 38 -22.14 8.25 -66.37
N GLY A 39 -21.30 8.26 -65.28
CA GLY A 39 -20.07 9.04 -65.17
C GLY A 39 -20.25 10.51 -64.89
N LYS A 40 -21.48 10.97 -64.73
CA LYS A 40 -21.78 12.42 -64.39
C LYS A 40 -21.81 12.63 -62.92
N THR A 41 -21.35 13.77 -62.48
CA THR A 41 -21.36 14.21 -61.08
C THR A 41 -22.60 15.06 -60.78
N TYR A 42 -23.33 14.71 -59.70
CA TYR A 42 -24.54 15.38 -59.25
C TYR A 42 -24.37 15.82 -57.81
N MET A 43 -24.78 17.03 -57.52
CA MET A 43 -24.91 17.51 -56.12
C MET A 43 -26.12 16.81 -55.48
N THR A 44 -25.87 16.08 -54.43
CA THR A 44 -26.90 15.25 -53.79
C THR A 44 -26.99 15.60 -52.30
N GLN A 45 -28.19 15.76 -51.82
CA GLN A 45 -28.45 15.98 -50.38
C GLN A 45 -28.37 14.65 -49.62
N PHE A 46 -27.57 14.64 -48.59
CA PHE A 46 -27.47 13.57 -47.60
C PHE A 46 -27.98 14.05 -46.26
N TYR A 47 -28.54 13.14 -45.50
CA TYR A 47 -29.14 13.45 -44.20
C TYR A 47 -28.53 12.57 -43.13
N ASN A 48 -28.37 13.11 -41.92
CA ASN A 48 -27.84 12.40 -40.74
C ASN A 48 -28.88 11.44 -40.13
N LEU A 49 -28.52 10.81 -39.01
CA LEU A 49 -29.35 9.82 -38.32
C LEU A 49 -30.64 10.50 -37.75
N ASP A 50 -30.59 11.74 -37.31
CA ASP A 50 -31.74 12.43 -36.72
C ASP A 50 -32.86 12.56 -37.75
N MET A 51 -32.54 12.94 -38.99
CA MET A 51 -33.51 12.98 -40.09
C MET A 51 -34.09 11.60 -40.39
N ILE A 52 -33.27 10.55 -40.36
CA ILE A 52 -33.73 9.17 -40.58
C ILE A 52 -34.75 8.75 -39.51
N LEU A 53 -34.46 9.06 -38.26
CA LEU A 53 -35.35 8.77 -37.13
C LEU A 53 -36.66 9.51 -37.28
N SER A 54 -36.62 10.82 -37.49
CA SER A 54 -37.82 11.66 -37.64
C SER A 54 -38.70 11.23 -38.81
N VAL A 55 -38.13 10.92 -39.97
CA VAL A 55 -38.87 10.36 -41.13
C VAL A 55 -39.42 8.98 -40.77
N GLY A 56 -38.70 8.11 -40.12
CA GLY A 56 -39.12 6.76 -39.73
C GLY A 56 -40.35 6.73 -38.84
N TYR A 57 -40.52 7.77 -37.98
CA TYR A 57 -41.70 7.90 -37.13
C TYR A 57 -42.92 8.49 -37.90
N ARG A 58 -42.71 9.21 -39.01
CA ARG A 58 -43.76 9.85 -39.79
C ARG A 58 -44.27 9.00 -40.95
N VAL A 59 -43.44 8.12 -41.49
CA VAL A 59 -43.81 7.26 -42.63
C VAL A 59 -44.79 6.16 -42.21
N ASN A 60 -45.87 6.00 -42.99
CA ASN A 60 -46.81 4.90 -42.78
C ASN A 60 -46.54 3.76 -43.78
N SER A 61 -45.74 2.77 -43.36
CA SER A 61 -45.44 1.56 -44.11
C SER A 61 -45.11 0.39 -43.20
N LYS A 62 -45.14 -0.85 -43.72
CA LYS A 62 -44.76 -2.04 -42.97
C LYS A 62 -43.32 -1.92 -42.46
N ASN A 63 -42.39 -1.46 -43.31
CA ASN A 63 -41.01 -1.30 -42.92
C ASN A 63 -40.81 -0.21 -41.83
N ALA A 64 -41.57 0.88 -41.88
CA ALA A 64 -41.53 1.91 -40.88
C ALA A 64 -42.07 1.41 -39.51
N ILE A 65 -43.05 0.52 -39.51
CA ILE A 65 -43.55 -0.13 -38.29
C ILE A 65 -42.44 -1.00 -37.69
N LEU A 66 -41.76 -1.81 -38.49
CA LEU A 66 -40.62 -2.64 -38.02
C LEU A 66 -39.49 -1.76 -37.45
N PHE A 67 -39.16 -0.68 -38.15
CA PHE A 67 -38.17 0.29 -37.71
C PHE A 67 -38.53 0.88 -36.36
N ARG A 68 -39.75 1.37 -36.17
CA ARG A 68 -40.21 1.95 -34.88
C ARG A 68 -40.19 0.93 -33.73
N ARG A 69 -40.59 -0.33 -34.03
CA ARG A 69 -40.51 -1.40 -33.00
C ARG A 69 -39.09 -1.66 -32.56
N TRP A 70 -38.17 -1.70 -33.52
CA TRP A 70 -36.73 -1.86 -33.23
C TRP A 70 -36.18 -0.66 -32.45
N ALA A 71 -36.40 0.55 -32.93
CA ALA A 71 -35.93 1.79 -32.25
C ALA A 71 -36.46 1.91 -30.83
N ASN A 72 -37.77 1.65 -30.61
CA ASN A 72 -38.35 1.62 -29.27
C ASN A 72 -37.73 0.52 -28.37
N GLY A 73 -37.40 -0.62 -28.94
CA GLY A 73 -36.69 -1.69 -28.23
C GLY A 73 -35.31 -1.24 -27.73
N VAL A 74 -34.52 -0.64 -28.63
CA VAL A 74 -33.20 -0.08 -28.29
C VAL A 74 -33.26 1.00 -27.24
N LEU A 75 -34.19 1.94 -27.39
CA LEU A 75 -34.40 3.03 -26.42
C LEU A 75 -34.82 2.50 -25.05
N LYS A 76 -35.73 1.53 -25.03
CA LYS A 76 -36.16 0.88 -23.78
C LYS A 76 -35.05 0.15 -23.09
N GLU A 77 -34.25 -0.62 -23.84
CA GLU A 77 -33.07 -1.30 -23.29
C GLU A 77 -32.06 -0.31 -22.73
N TYR A 78 -31.75 0.77 -23.45
CA TYR A 78 -30.83 1.81 -23.00
C TYR A 78 -31.29 2.47 -21.71
N LEU A 79 -32.57 2.88 -21.63
CA LEU A 79 -33.12 3.51 -20.44
C LEU A 79 -33.15 2.56 -19.23
N LEU A 80 -33.56 1.30 -19.43
CA LEU A 80 -33.66 0.33 -18.34
C LEU A 80 -32.28 -0.19 -17.89
N LYS A 81 -31.41 -0.55 -18.84
CA LYS A 81 -30.07 -1.04 -18.55
C LYS A 81 -29.16 0.08 -18.03
N GLY A 82 -29.24 1.27 -18.61
CA GLY A 82 -28.47 2.42 -18.16
C GLY A 82 -28.80 2.80 -16.72
N TYR A 83 -30.06 2.79 -16.31
CA TYR A 83 -30.50 3.01 -14.95
C TYR A 83 -30.01 1.91 -13.99
N ALA A 84 -30.10 0.63 -14.40
CA ALA A 84 -29.62 -0.48 -13.60
C ALA A 84 -28.09 -0.49 -13.42
N VAL A 85 -27.34 -0.11 -14.46
CA VAL A 85 -25.87 0.03 -14.42
C VAL A 85 -25.48 1.16 -13.47
N ASN A 86 -26.18 2.31 -13.52
CA ASN A 86 -25.87 3.47 -12.67
C ASN A 86 -26.05 3.15 -11.18
N ASN A 87 -27.12 2.47 -10.81
CA ASN A 87 -27.34 2.00 -9.43
C ASN A 87 -26.28 1.01 -8.97
N ARG A 88 -25.82 0.15 -9.87
CA ARG A 88 -24.78 -0.83 -9.59
C ARG A 88 -23.41 -0.16 -9.38
N PHE A 89 -23.08 0.88 -10.13
CA PHE A 89 -21.90 1.71 -9.93
C PHE A 89 -21.90 2.40 -8.57
N ILE A 90 -23.00 3.02 -8.18
CA ILE A 90 -23.15 3.66 -6.88
C ILE A 90 -22.95 2.65 -5.73
N ALA A 91 -23.51 1.44 -5.86
CA ALA A 91 -23.34 0.40 -4.88
C ALA A 91 -21.88 -0.06 -4.76
N ILE A 92 -21.18 -0.22 -5.89
CA ILE A 92 -19.76 -0.59 -5.94
C ILE A 92 -18.88 0.52 -5.33
N GLU A 93 -19.14 1.78 -5.64
CA GLU A 93 -18.42 2.92 -5.05
C GLU A 93 -18.56 2.97 -3.54
N ASN A 94 -19.77 2.72 -3.02
CA ASN A 94 -20.01 2.66 -1.58
C ASN A 94 -19.25 1.50 -0.92
N GLN A 95 -19.26 0.30 -1.54
CA GLN A 95 -18.49 -0.85 -1.04
C GLN A 95 -16.98 -0.58 -1.05
N LEU A 96 -16.45 0.04 -2.10
CA LEU A 96 -15.03 0.39 -2.16
C LEU A 96 -14.64 1.41 -1.08
N LYS A 97 -15.51 2.36 -0.78
CA LYS A 97 -15.30 3.34 0.30
C LYS A 97 -15.27 2.66 1.68
N GLU A 98 -16.18 1.73 1.92
CA GLU A 98 -16.24 0.96 3.16
C GLU A 98 -15.01 0.06 3.32
N GLN A 99 -14.59 -0.63 2.26
CA GLN A 99 -13.38 -1.46 2.26
C GLN A 99 -12.12 -0.64 2.53
N ARG A 100 -12.00 0.57 1.98
CA ARG A 100 -10.89 1.48 2.29
C ARG A 100 -10.82 1.81 3.78
N GLN A 101 -11.95 2.15 4.39
CA GLN A 101 -11.99 2.45 5.83
C GLN A 101 -11.54 1.26 6.68
N ILE A 102 -11.93 0.04 6.29
CA ILE A 102 -11.52 -1.20 6.98
C ILE A 102 -10.00 -1.43 6.81
N LEU A 103 -9.47 -1.23 5.60
CA LEU A 103 -8.04 -1.37 5.32
C LEU A 103 -7.21 -0.36 6.12
N ASP A 104 -7.61 0.90 6.17
CA ASP A 104 -6.93 1.94 6.96
C ASP A 104 -6.93 1.61 8.47
N ALA A 105 -8.04 1.04 8.96
CA ALA A 105 -8.13 0.59 10.35
C ALA A 105 -7.23 -0.63 10.62
N HIS A 106 -7.11 -1.56 9.68
CA HIS A 106 -6.21 -2.70 9.79
C HIS A 106 -4.74 -2.28 9.73
N GLU A 107 -4.38 -1.39 8.82
CA GLU A 107 -3.02 -0.85 8.70
C GLU A 107 -2.57 -0.21 10.02
N LYS A 108 -3.41 0.61 10.63
CA LYS A 108 -3.12 1.19 11.97
C LYS A 108 -2.95 0.14 13.06
N LYS A 109 -3.75 -0.93 13.05
CA LYS A 109 -3.61 -2.04 14.00
C LYS A 109 -2.32 -2.83 13.76
N ILE A 110 -2.00 -3.13 12.51
CA ILE A 110 -0.76 -3.84 12.13
C ILE A 110 0.46 -3.00 12.53
N ASP A 111 0.45 -1.71 12.24
CA ASP A 111 1.52 -0.78 12.63
C ASP A 111 1.71 -0.72 14.15
N PHE A 112 0.59 -0.70 14.90
CA PHE A 112 0.62 -0.80 16.35
C PHE A 112 1.23 -2.14 16.81
N PHE A 113 0.81 -3.27 16.25
CA PHE A 113 1.37 -4.58 16.60
C PHE A 113 2.84 -4.73 16.22
N VAL A 114 3.25 -4.26 15.04
CA VAL A 114 4.65 -4.29 14.59
C VAL A 114 5.54 -3.47 15.52
N ARG A 115 5.07 -2.28 15.93
CA ARG A 115 5.84 -1.41 16.84
C ARG A 115 5.86 -1.89 18.28
N THR A 116 4.83 -2.61 18.73
CA THR A 116 4.70 -2.99 20.15
C THR A 116 5.02 -4.45 20.45
N SER A 117 5.03 -5.35 19.44
CA SER A 117 5.11 -6.79 19.65
C SER A 117 6.39 -7.46 19.17
N LEU A 118 7.13 -6.83 18.28
CA LEU A 118 8.40 -7.37 17.78
C LEU A 118 9.49 -6.30 17.83
N PRO A 119 10.65 -6.58 18.45
CA PRO A 119 11.79 -5.69 18.34
C PRO A 119 12.16 -5.50 16.86
N PRO A 120 12.54 -4.29 16.43
CA PRO A 120 12.96 -4.06 15.05
C PRO A 120 14.13 -4.98 14.69
N VAL A 121 14.09 -5.54 13.48
CA VAL A 121 15.09 -6.50 12.99
C VAL A 121 16.39 -5.77 12.65
N GLU A 122 16.32 -4.53 12.18
CA GLU A 122 17.46 -3.67 11.84
C GLU A 122 17.08 -2.21 11.94
N GLY A 123 18.06 -1.34 12.06
CA GLY A 123 17.84 0.10 12.09
C GLY A 123 19.12 0.89 12.26
N VAL A 124 18.94 2.21 12.22
CA VAL A 124 20.03 3.18 12.40
C VAL A 124 19.59 4.21 13.43
N PHE A 125 20.45 4.48 14.39
CA PHE A 125 20.33 5.62 15.31
C PHE A 125 21.28 6.72 14.85
N PHE A 126 20.75 7.93 14.72
CA PHE A 126 21.53 9.09 14.33
C PHE A 126 22.22 9.73 15.55
N ASP A 127 23.15 10.63 15.27
CA ASP A 127 23.85 11.40 16.30
C ASP A 127 22.86 12.15 17.21
N GLY A 128 23.05 12.05 18.51
CA GLY A 128 22.17 12.67 19.52
C GLY A 128 20.94 11.86 19.93
N GLN A 129 20.62 10.74 19.29
CA GLN A 129 19.49 9.86 19.69
C GLN A 129 19.86 8.94 20.88
N ILE A 130 20.41 9.53 21.93
CA ILE A 130 20.93 8.78 23.10
C ILE A 130 19.81 8.07 23.85
N PHE A 131 18.70 8.77 24.10
CA PHE A 131 17.58 8.20 24.85
C PHE A 131 16.85 7.10 24.06
N ASP A 132 16.62 7.32 22.77
CA ASP A 132 15.94 6.33 21.92
C ASP A 132 16.74 5.03 21.81
N ALA A 133 18.05 5.14 21.61
CA ALA A 133 18.96 4.00 21.56
C ALA A 133 19.04 3.26 22.92
N TYR A 134 19.03 3.99 24.01
CA TYR A 134 18.98 3.44 25.36
C TYR A 134 17.65 2.69 25.60
N VAL A 135 16.51 3.26 25.24
CA VAL A 135 15.19 2.61 25.35
C VAL A 135 15.18 1.33 24.55
N PHE A 136 15.61 1.38 23.29
CA PHE A 136 15.70 0.19 22.42
C PHE A 136 16.47 -0.95 23.07
N VAL A 137 17.71 -0.69 23.53
CA VAL A 137 18.55 -1.74 24.13
C VAL A 137 17.96 -2.24 25.47
N THR A 138 17.41 -1.34 26.30
CA THR A 138 16.77 -1.76 27.55
C THR A 138 15.50 -2.56 27.35
N ASP A 139 14.76 -2.35 26.25
CA ASP A 139 13.60 -3.15 25.92
C ASP A 139 13.99 -4.55 25.42
N LEU A 140 15.10 -4.68 24.66
CA LEU A 140 15.69 -5.98 24.35
C LEU A 140 16.10 -6.73 25.62
N ILE A 141 16.73 -6.04 26.58
CA ILE A 141 17.13 -6.63 27.86
C ILE A 141 15.91 -7.09 28.69
N ARG A 142 14.85 -6.30 28.72
CA ARG A 142 13.58 -6.66 29.41
C ARG A 142 12.85 -7.81 28.76
N ALA A 143 12.98 -7.98 27.44
CA ALA A 143 12.35 -9.06 26.68
C ALA A 143 12.97 -10.43 26.95
N ALA A 144 14.18 -10.49 27.49
CA ALA A 144 14.87 -11.73 27.83
C ALA A 144 14.07 -12.57 28.84
N LYS A 145 13.99 -13.87 28.59
CA LYS A 145 13.28 -14.85 29.44
C LYS A 145 14.19 -15.84 30.12
N ARG A 146 15.37 -16.07 29.60
CA ARG A 146 16.32 -17.10 30.09
C ARG A 146 17.72 -16.53 30.31
N ARG A 147 18.32 -15.92 29.27
CA ARG A 147 19.71 -15.46 29.34
C ARG A 147 19.96 -14.22 28.51
N LEU A 148 20.93 -13.43 28.96
CA LEU A 148 21.55 -12.33 28.23
C LEU A 148 23.04 -12.59 28.13
N VAL A 149 23.63 -12.39 26.96
CA VAL A 149 25.09 -12.36 26.81
C VAL A 149 25.45 -11.09 26.04
N LEU A 150 26.24 -10.25 26.67
CA LEU A 150 26.81 -9.06 26.07
C LEU A 150 28.27 -9.33 25.68
N ILE A 151 28.60 -9.14 24.43
CA ILE A 151 29.97 -9.15 23.92
C ILE A 151 30.33 -7.68 23.61
N ASP A 152 31.14 -7.07 24.45
CA ASP A 152 31.58 -5.67 24.28
C ASP A 152 32.90 -5.44 25.04
N ASN A 153 33.89 -4.83 24.36
CA ASN A 153 35.19 -4.53 24.93
C ASN A 153 35.22 -3.21 25.73
N TYR A 154 34.14 -2.46 25.79
CA TYR A 154 34.05 -1.14 26.41
C TYR A 154 32.88 -1.06 27.38
N VAL A 155 32.94 -1.81 28.44
CA VAL A 155 31.89 -1.90 29.47
C VAL A 155 32.27 -1.01 30.68
N ASP A 156 31.27 -0.31 31.22
CA ASP A 156 31.35 0.44 32.45
C ASP A 156 30.10 0.22 33.34
N GLU A 157 29.97 0.98 34.43
CA GLU A 157 28.85 0.86 35.34
C GLU A 157 27.49 1.16 34.71
N SER A 158 27.44 1.98 33.66
CA SER A 158 26.17 2.30 32.97
C SER A 158 25.58 1.05 32.28
N VAL A 159 26.43 0.17 31.81
CA VAL A 159 26.04 -1.13 31.21
C VAL A 159 25.45 -2.06 32.27
N LEU A 160 26.04 -2.10 33.47
CA LEU A 160 25.51 -2.87 34.61
C LEU A 160 24.12 -2.40 35.00
N VAL A 161 23.88 -1.08 35.00
CA VAL A 161 22.56 -0.48 35.23
C VAL A 161 21.56 -0.89 34.17
N MET A 162 21.96 -0.99 32.91
CA MET A 162 21.08 -1.51 31.86
C MET A 162 20.75 -3.00 32.07
N LEU A 163 21.75 -3.83 32.34
CA LEU A 163 21.58 -5.26 32.58
C LEU A 163 20.73 -5.57 33.83
N SER A 164 20.74 -4.70 34.85
CA SER A 164 19.88 -4.88 36.03
C SER A 164 18.38 -4.66 35.77
N LYS A 165 18.01 -4.21 34.55
CA LYS A 165 16.59 -4.10 34.10
C LYS A 165 16.00 -5.41 33.59
N ARG A 166 16.78 -6.47 33.49
CA ARG A 166 16.28 -7.81 33.14
C ARG A 166 15.31 -8.35 34.18
N ALA A 167 14.45 -9.25 33.75
CA ALA A 167 13.56 -9.93 34.69
C ALA A 167 14.36 -10.79 35.69
N SER A 168 13.84 -10.94 36.90
CA SER A 168 14.43 -11.84 37.90
C SER A 168 14.54 -13.27 37.38
N GLY A 169 15.67 -13.93 37.66
CA GLY A 169 15.97 -15.27 37.20
C GLY A 169 16.58 -15.36 35.78
N VAL A 170 16.64 -14.26 35.05
CA VAL A 170 17.37 -14.20 33.78
C VAL A 170 18.85 -14.07 34.04
N THR A 171 19.65 -15.02 33.55
CA THR A 171 21.11 -14.97 33.69
C THR A 171 21.72 -13.89 32.81
N ALA A 172 22.78 -13.23 33.26
CA ALA A 172 23.51 -12.25 32.48
C ALA A 172 25.02 -12.52 32.48
N GLU A 173 25.60 -12.50 31.29
CA GLU A 173 27.04 -12.70 31.07
C GLU A 173 27.59 -11.55 30.24
N ILE A 174 28.77 -11.04 30.64
CA ILE A 174 29.56 -10.10 29.86
C ILE A 174 30.80 -10.79 29.35
N ARG A 175 31.01 -10.78 28.05
CA ARG A 175 32.23 -11.22 27.40
C ARG A 175 33.07 -10.03 26.95
N THR A 176 34.23 -9.83 27.54
CA THR A 176 35.06 -8.65 27.28
C THR A 176 36.56 -9.02 27.29
N GLY A 177 37.33 -8.40 26.39
CA GLY A 177 38.77 -8.48 26.40
C GLY A 177 39.44 -7.52 27.40
N LYS A 178 38.69 -6.50 27.84
CA LYS A 178 39.20 -5.41 28.70
C LYS A 178 38.46 -5.40 30.04
N LEU A 179 39.06 -6.02 31.03
CA LEU A 179 38.52 -6.05 32.37
C LEU A 179 39.44 -5.21 33.29
N SER A 180 39.07 -3.94 33.51
CA SER A 180 39.77 -3.02 34.40
C SER A 180 39.48 -3.36 35.86
N GLU A 181 40.39 -2.97 36.76
CA GLU A 181 40.16 -3.11 38.23
C GLU A 181 38.90 -2.36 38.68
N GLN A 182 38.62 -1.20 38.10
CA GLN A 182 37.38 -0.44 38.37
C GLN A 182 36.13 -1.26 38.01
N LEU A 183 36.10 -1.84 36.82
CA LEU A 183 34.99 -2.67 36.37
C LEU A 183 34.76 -3.88 37.25
N LYS A 184 35.85 -4.52 37.74
CA LYS A 184 35.73 -5.62 38.71
C LYS A 184 35.06 -5.20 40.00
N LEU A 185 35.43 -4.04 40.54
CA LEU A 185 34.83 -3.48 41.76
C LEU A 185 33.35 -3.15 41.54
N ASP A 186 33.03 -2.58 40.39
CA ASP A 186 31.63 -2.21 40.06
C ASP A 186 30.76 -3.47 39.88
N ILE A 187 31.28 -4.53 39.29
CA ILE A 187 30.60 -5.83 39.21
C ILE A 187 30.40 -6.46 40.58
N GLN A 188 31.40 -6.39 41.48
CA GLN A 188 31.25 -6.91 42.83
C GLN A 188 30.15 -6.15 43.62
N LYS A 189 30.11 -4.82 43.50
CA LYS A 189 29.06 -3.98 44.11
C LYS A 189 27.71 -4.29 43.54
N HIS A 190 27.60 -4.38 42.20
CA HIS A 190 26.37 -4.73 41.51
C HIS A 190 25.83 -6.09 41.99
N ASN A 191 26.71 -7.13 42.00
CA ASN A 191 26.33 -8.49 42.35
C ASN A 191 26.00 -8.67 43.84
N SER A 192 26.39 -7.70 44.72
CA SER A 192 25.97 -7.70 46.11
C SER A 192 24.54 -7.19 46.33
N GLN A 193 23.96 -6.51 45.32
CA GLN A 193 22.65 -5.88 45.43
C GLN A 193 21.61 -6.44 44.45
N TYR A 194 22.06 -6.88 43.29
CA TYR A 194 21.22 -7.33 42.17
C TYR A 194 21.56 -8.76 41.78
N ASP A 195 20.68 -9.39 40.96
CA ASP A 195 20.98 -10.70 40.34
C ASP A 195 22.35 -10.64 39.67
N PRO A 196 23.22 -11.63 39.90
CA PRO A 196 24.62 -11.55 39.52
C PRO A 196 24.82 -11.50 38.00
N VAL A 197 25.81 -10.72 37.59
CA VAL A 197 26.35 -10.69 36.22
C VAL A 197 27.70 -11.42 36.25
N SER A 198 27.85 -12.47 35.43
CA SER A 198 29.11 -13.16 35.22
C SER A 198 29.97 -12.45 34.17
N VAL A 199 31.27 -12.60 34.27
CA VAL A 199 32.22 -12.03 33.30
C VAL A 199 33.15 -13.09 32.79
N VAL A 200 33.22 -13.21 31.48
CA VAL A 200 34.14 -14.12 30.78
C VAL A 200 35.14 -13.29 29.97
N ARG A 201 36.40 -13.57 30.15
CA ARG A 201 37.45 -12.91 29.39
C ARG A 201 37.56 -13.52 27.99
N THR A 202 37.41 -12.69 26.96
CA THR A 202 37.43 -13.10 25.57
C THR A 202 38.45 -12.28 24.79
N GLN A 203 39.18 -12.92 23.90
CA GLN A 203 40.13 -12.27 23.01
C GLN A 203 39.62 -12.34 21.56
N ASN A 204 40.09 -11.43 20.69
CA ASN A 204 39.86 -11.45 19.23
C ASN A 204 38.40 -11.16 18.80
N ILE A 205 37.65 -10.39 19.58
CA ILE A 205 36.33 -9.91 19.16
C ILE A 205 36.40 -8.39 18.95
N HIS A 206 36.08 -7.93 17.76
CA HIS A 206 35.99 -6.51 17.38
C HIS A 206 34.59 -5.94 17.50
N ASP A 207 33.61 -6.72 17.05
CA ASP A 207 32.23 -6.32 17.01
C ASP A 207 31.50 -6.48 18.34
N ARG A 208 30.37 -5.84 18.48
CA ARG A 208 29.55 -5.87 19.70
C ARG A 208 28.28 -6.60 19.42
N PHE A 209 27.93 -7.53 20.31
CA PHE A 209 26.72 -8.33 20.19
C PHE A 209 25.98 -8.33 21.51
N LEU A 210 24.66 -8.18 21.42
CA LEU A 210 23.75 -8.49 22.51
C LEU A 210 22.95 -9.73 22.12
N ILE A 211 23.12 -10.80 22.88
CA ILE A 211 22.40 -12.05 22.68
C ILE A 211 21.28 -12.10 23.71
N VAL A 212 20.06 -12.19 23.24
CA VAL A 212 18.85 -12.25 24.04
C VAL A 212 18.20 -13.61 23.80
N ASP A 213 18.31 -14.51 24.79
CA ASP A 213 17.89 -15.91 24.69
C ASP A 213 18.58 -16.66 23.54
N GLY A 214 17.97 -16.69 22.36
CA GLY A 214 18.49 -17.28 21.13
C GLY A 214 18.69 -16.28 20.00
N ASP A 215 18.35 -15.02 20.20
CA ASP A 215 18.44 -13.97 19.20
C ASP A 215 19.74 -13.19 19.32
N VAL A 216 20.44 -13.02 18.21
CA VAL A 216 21.73 -12.32 18.14
C VAL A 216 21.51 -10.93 17.55
N TYR A 217 21.82 -9.89 18.31
CA TYR A 217 21.80 -8.50 17.84
C TYR A 217 23.24 -7.99 17.70
N HIS A 218 23.63 -7.63 16.48
CA HIS A 218 24.83 -6.84 16.24
C HIS A 218 24.52 -5.38 16.57
N ILE A 219 25.40 -4.73 17.34
CA ILE A 219 25.24 -3.33 17.73
C ILE A 219 26.51 -2.55 17.37
N GLY A 220 26.41 -1.63 16.42
CA GLY A 220 27.53 -0.89 15.89
C GLY A 220 28.22 0.08 16.86
N ALA A 221 27.64 0.28 18.05
CA ALA A 221 28.20 1.10 19.13
C ALA A 221 28.40 0.28 20.41
N SER A 222 29.30 0.68 21.29
CA SER A 222 29.34 0.16 22.66
C SER A 222 28.09 0.57 23.42
N LEU A 223 27.58 -0.31 24.29
CA LEU A 223 26.39 -0.02 25.07
C LEU A 223 26.52 1.23 25.95
N LYS A 224 27.73 1.54 26.43
CA LYS A 224 27.99 2.77 27.18
C LYS A 224 27.91 4.06 26.36
N ASP A 225 28.06 3.96 25.02
CA ASP A 225 28.15 5.10 24.12
C ASP A 225 26.96 5.17 23.15
N LEU A 226 25.86 4.51 23.47
CA LEU A 226 24.65 4.46 22.62
C LEU A 226 24.16 5.86 22.23
N GLY A 227 23.92 6.05 20.94
CA GLY A 227 23.34 7.27 20.39
C GLY A 227 24.22 8.54 20.43
N ARG A 228 25.44 8.44 20.96
CA ARG A 228 26.41 9.56 20.93
C ARG A 228 26.93 9.85 19.54
N LYS A 229 26.95 8.84 18.68
CA LYS A 229 27.32 8.91 17.26
C LYS A 229 26.39 8.00 16.48
N LEU A 230 26.29 8.24 15.18
CA LEU A 230 25.54 7.37 14.28
C LEU A 230 26.04 5.92 14.40
N PHE A 231 25.11 5.00 14.60
CA PHE A 231 25.38 3.55 14.55
C PHE A 231 24.18 2.80 14.01
N ALA A 232 24.46 1.64 13.41
CA ALA A 232 23.44 0.70 12.98
C ALA A 232 23.34 -0.48 13.93
N PHE A 233 22.19 -1.15 13.94
CA PHE A 233 22.01 -2.45 14.58
C PHE A 233 21.27 -3.39 13.63
N SER A 234 21.46 -4.68 13.82
CA SER A 234 20.71 -5.70 13.09
C SER A 234 20.59 -6.99 13.92
N ARG A 235 19.42 -7.62 13.84
CA ARG A 235 19.23 -8.98 14.32
C ARG A 235 19.78 -9.93 13.28
N MET A 236 20.77 -10.72 13.65
CA MET A 236 21.48 -11.62 12.75
C MET A 236 20.88 -13.02 12.80
N SER A 237 20.78 -13.66 11.63
CA SER A 237 20.35 -15.07 11.51
C SER A 237 21.56 -16.02 11.63
N VAL A 238 22.37 -15.85 12.69
CA VAL A 238 23.51 -16.72 12.99
C VAL A 238 23.22 -17.54 14.24
N PRO A 239 23.62 -18.82 14.27
CA PRO A 239 23.53 -19.62 15.50
C PRO A 239 24.37 -19.02 16.62
N VAL A 240 23.82 -19.00 17.83
CA VAL A 240 24.50 -18.44 19.01
C VAL A 240 25.81 -19.16 19.28
N GLU A 241 25.88 -20.45 19.01
CA GLU A 241 27.04 -21.33 19.22
C GLU A 241 28.28 -20.87 18.41
N MET A 242 28.03 -20.18 17.26
CA MET A 242 29.15 -19.61 16.46
C MET A 242 29.84 -18.43 17.18
N LEU A 243 29.11 -17.69 18.00
CA LEU A 243 29.64 -16.56 18.77
C LEU A 243 30.09 -16.95 20.18
N LEU A 244 29.56 -18.04 20.67
CA LEU A 244 29.82 -18.58 22.01
C LEU A 244 30.36 -20.02 21.90
N PRO A 245 31.56 -20.25 21.32
CA PRO A 245 32.12 -21.59 21.29
C PRO A 245 32.28 -22.14 22.72
N GLU A 246 31.90 -23.38 22.91
CA GLU A 246 32.13 -24.09 24.19
C GLU A 246 33.61 -24.04 24.52
N GLN A 247 33.95 -23.67 25.74
CA GLN A 247 35.34 -23.68 26.26
C GLN A 247 35.76 -25.07 26.61
#